data_7b2231acba4b1db0d5b6d008af0b55bc
#
_entry.id   7b2231acba4b1db0d5b6d008af0b55bc
#
_cell.length_a   1.000
_cell.length_b   1.000
_cell.length_c   1.000
_cell.angle_alpha   90.00
_cell.angle_beta   90.00
_cell.angle_gamma   90.00
#
_symmetry.space_group_name_H-M   'P 1'
#
loop_
_entity.id
_entity.type
_entity.pdbx_description
1 polymer ?
#
loop_
_entity_poly.entity_id
_entity_poly.type
_entity_poly.pdbx_seq_one_letter_code
_entity_poly.pdbx_strand_id
1 'polypeptide(L)' 'RHMNHTQTITVLSGMGKLILEGVEVDLMAGATVSIAAGKSYSIQALGSDLRCIEISISKSKENA' A
#
# COMPACT_ATOMS: atom_id res chain seq x y z
N ARG A 1 -3.03 9.51 3.97
CA ARG A 1 -3.84 8.65 4.77
C ARG A 1 -3.01 8.00 5.88
N HIS A 2 -3.51 8.06 7.09
CA HIS A 2 -2.85 7.49 8.24
C HIS A 2 -3.50 6.19 8.65
N MET A 3 -2.70 5.20 8.97
CA MET A 3 -3.20 3.91 9.40
C MET A 3 -2.56 3.53 10.72
N ASN A 4 -3.37 2.88 11.57
CA ASN A 4 -2.86 2.32 12.82
C ASN A 4 -2.36 0.91 12.65
N HIS A 5 -2.38 0.41 11.43
CA HIS A 5 -2.00 -0.96 11.10
C HIS A 5 -0.96 -0.96 10.02
N THR A 6 -0.14 -2.00 10.00
CA THR A 6 0.73 -2.23 8.87
C THR A 6 -0.14 -2.58 7.67
N GLN A 7 0.08 -1.89 6.57
CA GLN A 7 -0.69 -2.07 5.36
C GLN A 7 0.18 -2.72 4.30
N THR A 8 -0.31 -3.80 3.69
CA THR A 8 0.40 -4.46 2.61
C THR A 8 -0.42 -4.32 1.34
N ILE A 9 0.22 -3.85 0.28
CA ILE A 9 -0.42 -3.63 -1.00
C ILE A 9 0.25 -4.51 -2.04
N THR A 10 -0.53 -5.35 -2.71
CA THR A 10 -0.04 -6.18 -3.80
C THR A 10 -0.73 -5.76 -5.07
N VAL A 11 0.06 -5.45 -6.09
CA VAL A 11 -0.46 -5.01 -7.37
C VAL A 11 -0.74 -6.24 -8.23
N LEU A 12 -1.98 -6.37 -8.67
CA LEU A 12 -2.39 -7.49 -9.50
C LEU A 12 -2.24 -7.18 -10.98
N SER A 13 -2.52 -5.96 -11.38
CA SER A 13 -2.43 -5.57 -12.78
C SER A 13 -2.29 -4.07 -12.88
N GLY A 14 -1.85 -3.61 -14.03
CA GLY A 14 -1.76 -2.18 -14.33
C GLY A 14 -0.52 -1.55 -13.75
N MET A 15 -0.53 -0.23 -13.74
CA MET A 15 0.60 0.57 -13.26
C MET A 15 0.09 1.73 -12.44
N GLY A 16 0.90 2.13 -11.48
CA GLY A 16 0.57 3.27 -10.66
C GLY A 16 1.78 3.76 -9.90
N LYS A 17 1.52 4.68 -8.99
CA LYS A 17 2.55 5.19 -8.09
C LYS A 17 2.01 5.21 -6.68
N LEU A 18 2.87 4.85 -5.75
CA LEU A 18 2.61 4.99 -4.33
C LEU A 18 3.42 6.18 -3.85
N ILE A 19 2.75 7.12 -3.19
CA ILE A 19 3.46 8.25 -2.59
C ILE A 19 3.45 8.01 -1.09
N LEU A 20 4.62 7.72 -0.57
CA LEU A 20 4.79 7.35 0.83
C LEU A 20 5.70 8.36 1.48
N GLU A 21 5.15 9.14 2.40
CA GLU A 21 5.91 10.18 3.11
C GLU A 21 6.68 11.06 2.14
N GLY A 22 6.03 11.44 1.03
CA GLY A 22 6.65 12.32 0.04
C GLY A 22 7.56 11.62 -0.97
N VAL A 23 7.75 10.31 -0.85
CA VAL A 23 8.61 9.56 -1.76
C VAL A 23 7.74 8.77 -2.72
N GLU A 24 8.04 8.85 -4.02
CA GLU A 24 7.29 8.13 -5.03
C GLU A 24 7.90 6.75 -5.26
N VAL A 25 7.04 5.76 -5.28
CA VAL A 25 7.43 4.37 -5.55
C VAL A 25 6.57 3.87 -6.70
N ASP A 26 7.21 3.32 -7.72
CA ASP A 26 6.47 2.79 -8.86
C ASP A 26 5.77 1.50 -8.47
N LEU A 27 4.53 1.37 -8.94
CA LEU A 27 3.73 0.17 -8.73
C LEU A 27 3.48 -0.48 -10.09
N MET A 28 3.75 -1.77 -10.16
CA MET A 28 3.47 -2.55 -11.36
C MET A 28 3.06 -3.94 -10.96
N ALA A 29 2.46 -4.66 -11.87
CA ALA A 29 1.95 -6.00 -11.59
C ALA A 29 3.02 -6.87 -10.95
N GLY A 30 2.66 -7.55 -9.89
CA GLY A 30 3.57 -8.39 -9.12
C GLY A 30 4.29 -7.70 -7.99
N ALA A 31 4.21 -6.37 -7.90
CA ALA A 31 4.87 -5.65 -6.81
C ALA A 31 4.08 -5.79 -5.52
N THR A 32 4.79 -5.87 -4.42
CA THR A 32 4.21 -5.88 -3.09
C THR A 32 4.93 -4.86 -2.25
N VAL A 33 4.18 -4.00 -1.58
CA VAL A 33 4.73 -2.93 -0.75
C VAL A 33 4.12 -3.03 0.64
N SER A 34 4.95 -2.96 1.66
CA SER A 34 4.48 -2.90 3.04
C SER A 34 4.68 -1.50 3.58
N ILE A 35 3.64 -0.96 4.18
CA ILE A 35 3.65 0.39 4.74
C ILE A 35 3.48 0.26 6.24
N ALA A 36 4.44 0.74 6.99
CA ALA A 36 4.40 0.66 8.44
C ALA A 36 3.25 1.48 8.99
N ALA A 37 2.75 1.06 10.13
CA ALA A 37 1.69 1.80 10.82
C ALA A 37 2.13 3.22 11.09
N GLY A 38 1.21 4.16 10.99
CA GLY A 38 1.49 5.56 11.25
C GLY A 38 2.04 6.34 10.07
N LYS A 39 2.32 5.67 8.97
CA LYS A 39 2.84 6.35 7.79
C LYS A 39 1.70 6.87 6.94
N SER A 40 1.92 7.99 6.30
CA SER A 40 0.97 8.63 5.41
C SER A 40 1.27 8.21 3.98
N TYR A 41 0.26 7.80 3.24
CA TYR A 41 0.50 7.36 1.87
C TYR A 41 -0.73 7.63 0.99
N SER A 42 -0.48 7.64 -0.32
CA SER A 42 -1.56 7.70 -1.30
C SER A 42 -1.15 6.89 -2.51
N ILE A 43 -2.14 6.46 -3.29
CA ILE A 43 -1.91 5.67 -4.50
C ILE A 43 -2.51 6.42 -5.67
N GLN A 44 -1.72 6.53 -6.73
CA GLN A 44 -2.15 7.19 -7.96
C GLN A 44 -2.10 6.17 -9.10
N ALA A 45 -3.23 5.95 -9.75
CA ALA A 45 -3.27 5.07 -10.90
C ALA A 45 -2.70 5.79 -12.12
N LEU A 46 -1.94 5.06 -12.93
CA LEU A 46 -1.41 5.59 -14.19
C LEU A 46 -2.13 4.97 -15.37
N GLY A 47 -3.44 4.87 -15.25
CA GLY A 47 -4.28 4.28 -16.28
C GLY A 47 -5.50 3.71 -15.60
N SER A 48 -6.33 3.04 -16.37
CA SER A 48 -7.57 2.48 -15.84
C SER A 48 -7.44 1.03 -15.37
N ASP A 49 -6.26 0.44 -15.53
CA ASP A 49 -6.07 -0.99 -15.29
C ASP A 49 -5.48 -1.34 -13.94
N LEU A 50 -5.20 -0.36 -13.12
CA LEU A 50 -4.57 -0.65 -11.84
C LEU A 50 -5.52 -1.38 -10.90
N ARG A 51 -5.11 -2.54 -10.44
CA ARG A 51 -5.85 -3.33 -9.47
C ARG A 51 -4.90 -3.80 -8.40
N CYS A 52 -5.30 -3.59 -7.15
CA CYS A 52 -4.47 -3.94 -6.01
C CYS A 52 -5.29 -4.66 -4.97
N ILE A 53 -4.61 -5.46 -4.18
CA ILE A 53 -5.18 -6.00 -2.95
C ILE A 53 -4.47 -5.32 -1.81
N GLU A 54 -5.24 -4.77 -0.88
CA GLU A 54 -4.70 -4.13 0.31
C GLU A 54 -5.10 -4.94 1.53
N ILE A 55 -4.11 -5.31 2.32
CA ILE A 55 -4.34 -6.09 3.52
C ILE A 55 -3.80 -5.31 4.71
N SER A 56 -4.66 -5.04 5.67
CA SER A 56 -4.27 -4.37 6.90
C SER A 56 -4.05 -5.42 7.99
N ILE A 57 -2.90 -5.38 8.62
CA ILE A 57 -2.59 -6.29 9.70
C ILE A 57 -2.56 -5.51 10.97
N SER A 58 -3.53 -5.80 11.83
CA SER A 58 -3.62 -5.14 13.12
C SER A 58 -2.59 -5.73 14.06
N LYS A 59 -1.92 -4.85 14.79
CA LYS A 59 -1.00 -5.28 15.80
C LYS A 59 -1.72 -5.40 17.11
N SER A 60 -2.42 -6.37 17.35
CA SER A 60 -3.15 -6.44 18.59
C SER A 60 -2.44 -7.26 19.58
N LYS A 61 -2.70 -7.22 20.36
CA LYS A 61 -2.42 -7.90 21.12
C LYS A 61 -2.52 -9.19 21.41
N GLU A 62 -2.42 -9.47 21.08
CA GLU A 62 -2.42 -10.33 21.21
C GLU A 62 -2.23 -10.85 21.85
N ASN A 63 -2.32 -10.85 22.19
CA ASN A 63 -2.25 -11.26 22.74
C ASN A 63 -2.36 -11.70 23.12
N ALA A 64 -2.55 -11.72 23.05
CA ALA A 64 -2.61 -11.98 23.37
C ALA A 64 -2.54 -12.29 23.74
#